data_72c868065c2768b598d288affb77a65b
#
_entry.id   72c868065c2768b598d288affb77a65b
#
_cell.length_a   1.000
_cell.length_b   1.000
_cell.length_c   1.000
_cell.angle_alpha   90.00
_cell.angle_beta   90.00
_cell.angle_gamma   90.00
#
_symmetry.space_group_name_H-M   'P 1'
#
loop_
_entity.id
_entity.type
_entity.pdbx_description
1 polymer ?
#
loop_
_entity_poly.entity_id
_entity_poly.type
_entity_poly.pdbx_seq_one_letter_code
_entity_poly.pdbx_strand_id
1 'polypeptide(L)'
;MSKFHPLKIELEILTSIVHGNYYPIHLDGLVYWAIRNFSDVHDFAIQEIDKVFSKTNGVYHASQALFVKSLNASITATEVVRSTNTQWAEYKGTFTKAKKSIKENEGVFRRLYTERFGIKANKIIFFAHGDAEKVQFYLNSLIGVGRSANAGFGEIAKVEVSKAMEDYSWFYDDKLNRILP
;
A
#
# COMPACT_ATOMS: atom_id res chain seq x y z
N MET A 1 -29.31 -12.79 -7.55
CA MET A 1 -28.37 -13.30 -6.54
C MET A 1 -27.45 -12.16 -6.15
N SER A 2 -27.17 -11.98 -4.86
CA SER A 2 -26.21 -10.95 -4.41
C SER A 2 -24.85 -11.22 -5.05
N LYS A 3 -24.25 -10.20 -5.66
CA LYS A 3 -22.92 -10.27 -6.27
C LYS A 3 -21.82 -10.28 -5.20
N PHE A 4 -22.14 -9.86 -3.98
CA PHE A 4 -21.24 -9.75 -2.85
C PHE A 4 -21.27 -11.02 -2.00
N HIS A 5 -20.08 -11.49 -1.65
CA HIS A 5 -19.84 -12.67 -0.82
C HIS A 5 -18.75 -12.39 0.21
N PRO A 6 -18.73 -13.11 1.33
CA PRO A 6 -17.56 -13.11 2.20
C PRO A 6 -16.34 -13.61 1.47
N LEU A 7 -15.23 -12.86 1.58
CA LEU A 7 -13.97 -13.09 0.87
C LEU A 7 -12.80 -13.14 1.83
N LYS A 8 -11.86 -14.04 1.55
CA LYS A 8 -10.49 -14.03 2.06
C LYS A 8 -9.55 -13.68 0.95
N ILE A 9 -8.70 -12.69 1.16
CA ILE A 9 -7.73 -12.19 0.20
C ILE A 9 -6.34 -12.42 0.77
N GLU A 10 -5.48 -13.08 0.02
CA GLU A 10 -4.10 -13.33 0.38
C GLU A 10 -3.17 -12.67 -0.64
N LEU A 11 -2.24 -11.86 -0.14
CA LEU A 11 -1.17 -11.26 -0.92
C LEU A 11 0.15 -11.92 -0.52
N GLU A 12 0.84 -12.54 -1.45
CA GLU A 12 2.21 -13.02 -1.26
C GLU A 12 3.17 -11.85 -1.49
N ILE A 13 4.10 -11.64 -0.55
CA ILE A 13 4.96 -10.46 -0.50
C ILE A 13 6.43 -10.85 -0.60
N LEU A 14 7.14 -10.24 -1.53
CA LEU A 14 8.56 -10.51 -1.80
C LEU A 14 9.51 -9.65 -0.96
N THR A 15 9.15 -8.40 -0.73
CA THR A 15 10.04 -7.43 -0.06
C THR A 15 9.42 -6.89 1.22
N SER A 16 10.24 -6.27 2.08
CA SER A 16 9.75 -5.68 3.33
C SER A 16 8.72 -4.59 3.08
N ILE A 17 7.66 -4.58 3.88
CA ILE A 17 6.56 -3.62 3.78
C ILE A 17 6.88 -2.42 4.66
N VAL A 18 7.02 -1.24 4.07
CA VAL A 18 7.11 0.02 4.81
C VAL A 18 5.70 0.56 5.05
N HIS A 19 5.32 0.70 6.30
CA HIS A 19 4.04 1.31 6.66
C HIS A 19 4.23 2.41 7.69
N GLY A 20 3.28 3.33 7.80
CA GLY A 20 3.31 4.37 8.83
C GLY A 20 3.05 3.75 10.22
N ASN A 21 3.79 4.19 11.24
CA ASN A 21 3.76 3.60 12.58
C ASN A 21 2.36 3.59 13.25
N TYR A 22 1.42 4.40 12.76
CA TYR A 22 0.14 4.64 13.44
C TYR A 22 -1.10 4.31 12.59
N TYR A 23 -0.93 3.99 11.31
CA TYR A 23 -2.07 3.77 10.42
C TYR A 23 -2.03 2.35 9.84
N PRO A 24 -3.03 1.52 10.15
CA PRO A 24 -3.15 0.21 9.54
C PRO A 24 -3.40 0.35 8.03
N ILE A 25 -2.96 -0.64 7.28
CA ILE A 25 -3.29 -0.76 5.86
C ILE A 25 -4.68 -1.37 5.76
N HIS A 26 -5.64 -0.65 5.22
CA HIS A 26 -7.00 -1.12 4.99
C HIS A 26 -7.17 -1.56 3.54
N LEU A 27 -7.92 -2.63 3.32
CA LEU A 27 -8.15 -3.20 1.98
C LEU A 27 -8.92 -2.23 1.06
N ASP A 28 -9.93 -1.55 1.59
CA ASP A 28 -10.68 -0.54 0.82
C ASP A 28 -9.79 0.62 0.37
N GLY A 29 -8.84 1.04 1.21
CA GLY A 29 -7.83 2.03 0.84
C GLY A 29 -6.91 1.56 -0.28
N LEU A 30 -6.49 0.28 -0.27
CA LEU A 30 -5.68 -0.31 -1.34
C LEU A 30 -6.46 -0.38 -2.66
N VAL A 31 -7.70 -0.86 -2.61
CA VAL A 31 -8.55 -0.95 -3.80
C VAL A 31 -8.90 0.45 -4.32
N TYR A 32 -9.21 1.41 -3.44
CA TYR A 32 -9.40 2.80 -3.85
C TYR A 32 -8.18 3.35 -4.59
N TRP A 33 -6.99 3.11 -4.05
CA TRP A 33 -5.74 3.55 -4.71
C TRP A 33 -5.53 2.85 -6.05
N ALA A 34 -5.84 1.55 -6.15
CA ALA A 34 -5.79 0.83 -7.42
C ALA A 34 -6.75 1.44 -8.46
N ILE A 35 -7.98 1.77 -8.08
CA ILE A 35 -8.95 2.44 -8.97
C ILE A 35 -8.42 3.81 -9.43
N ARG A 36 -7.78 4.56 -8.53
CA ARG A 36 -7.15 5.86 -8.85
C ARG A 36 -6.03 5.76 -9.88
N ASN A 37 -5.38 4.62 -10.01
CA ASN A 37 -4.39 4.39 -11.07
C ASN A 37 -5.01 4.29 -12.47
N PHE A 38 -6.32 3.97 -12.56
CA PHE A 38 -7.05 3.95 -13.82
C PHE A 38 -7.75 5.28 -14.14
N SER A 39 -8.05 6.08 -13.13
CA SER A 39 -8.74 7.37 -13.29
C SER A 39 -8.40 8.35 -12.19
N ASP A 40 -7.97 9.55 -12.58
CA ASP A 40 -7.67 10.63 -11.63
C ASP A 40 -8.93 11.30 -11.05
N VAL A 41 -10.13 10.89 -11.47
CA VAL A 41 -11.41 11.46 -11.00
C VAL A 41 -11.81 10.80 -9.68
N HIS A 42 -11.87 11.60 -8.61
CA HIS A 42 -12.21 11.14 -7.26
C HIS A 42 -13.62 10.52 -7.21
N ASP A 43 -14.61 11.21 -7.77
CA ASP A 43 -16.01 10.74 -7.75
C ASP A 43 -16.20 9.42 -8.48
N PHE A 44 -15.46 9.20 -9.56
CA PHE A 44 -15.44 7.91 -10.25
C PHE A 44 -14.90 6.81 -9.33
N ALA A 45 -13.82 7.06 -8.61
CA ALA A 45 -13.23 6.08 -7.71
C ALA A 45 -14.18 5.72 -6.55
N ILE A 46 -14.91 6.69 -6.00
CA ILE A 46 -15.92 6.43 -4.97
C ILE A 46 -17.08 5.60 -5.51
N GLN A 47 -17.60 5.94 -6.70
CA GLN A 47 -18.67 5.17 -7.32
C GLN A 47 -18.26 3.74 -7.69
N GLU A 48 -16.98 3.55 -8.05
CA GLU A 48 -16.50 2.23 -8.44
C GLU A 48 -16.23 1.36 -7.21
N ILE A 49 -15.68 1.91 -6.11
CA ILE A 49 -15.46 1.14 -4.89
C ILE A 49 -16.77 0.69 -4.23
N ASP A 50 -17.85 1.48 -4.37
CA ASP A 50 -19.21 1.09 -3.94
C ASP A 50 -19.74 -0.15 -4.70
N LYS A 51 -19.17 -0.46 -5.86
CA LYS A 51 -19.47 -1.69 -6.63
C LYS A 51 -18.53 -2.85 -6.30
N VAL A 52 -17.49 -2.62 -5.51
CA VAL A 52 -16.51 -3.64 -5.11
C VAL A 52 -16.85 -4.23 -3.75
N PHE A 53 -17.20 -3.40 -2.77
CA PHE A 53 -17.49 -3.83 -1.40
C PHE A 53 -18.90 -3.44 -0.97
N SER A 54 -19.48 -4.29 -0.10
CA SER A 54 -20.68 -3.89 0.65
C SER A 54 -20.33 -2.82 1.68
N LYS A 55 -21.35 -2.07 2.10
CA LYS A 55 -21.21 -0.92 2.98
C LYS A 55 -22.34 -0.88 4.00
N THR A 56 -22.01 -0.63 5.26
CA THR A 56 -23.00 -0.43 6.33
C THR A 56 -22.66 0.86 7.06
N ASN A 57 -23.63 1.76 7.20
CA ASN A 57 -23.47 3.06 7.87
C ASN A 57 -22.27 3.87 7.35
N GLY A 58 -22.02 3.82 6.04
CA GLY A 58 -20.91 4.54 5.41
C GLY A 58 -19.56 3.84 5.49
N VAL A 59 -19.43 2.70 6.17
CA VAL A 59 -18.19 1.94 6.34
C VAL A 59 -18.19 0.71 5.45
N TYR A 60 -17.14 0.51 4.65
CA TYR A 60 -16.99 -0.67 3.80
C TYR A 60 -16.69 -1.93 4.63
N HIS A 61 -17.23 -3.06 4.20
CA HIS A 61 -16.87 -4.38 4.73
C HIS A 61 -15.54 -4.84 4.15
N ALA A 62 -14.46 -4.24 4.68
CA ALA A 62 -13.08 -4.49 4.27
C ALA A 62 -12.15 -4.36 5.47
N SER A 63 -11.37 -5.39 5.77
CA SER A 63 -10.52 -5.43 6.97
C SER A 63 -9.23 -4.63 6.82
N GLN A 64 -8.53 -4.48 7.93
CA GLN A 64 -7.11 -4.12 7.96
C GLN A 64 -6.23 -5.32 7.57
N ALA A 65 -4.96 -5.04 7.27
CA ALA A 65 -3.93 -6.02 6.95
C ALA A 65 -3.57 -6.87 8.16
N LEU A 66 -3.67 -8.19 8.01
CA LEU A 66 -3.13 -9.16 8.95
C LEU A 66 -1.81 -9.69 8.39
N PHE A 67 -0.70 -9.33 9.04
CA PHE A 67 0.62 -9.73 8.61
C PHE A 67 0.95 -11.13 9.11
N VAL A 68 1.11 -12.08 8.20
CA VAL A 68 1.66 -13.41 8.52
C VAL A 68 3.18 -13.30 8.54
N LYS A 69 3.74 -13.19 9.75
CA LYS A 69 5.18 -13.09 9.95
C LYS A 69 5.81 -14.48 9.88
N SER A 70 7.00 -14.58 9.29
CA SER A 70 7.83 -15.75 9.52
C SER A 70 8.28 -15.78 10.99
N LEU A 71 8.57 -16.96 11.55
CA LEU A 71 9.03 -17.12 12.93
C LEU A 71 10.24 -16.25 13.29
N ASN A 72 11.03 -15.84 12.30
CA ASN A 72 12.22 -14.99 12.44
C ASN A 72 12.02 -13.58 11.86
N ALA A 73 10.77 -13.09 11.76
CA ALA A 73 10.51 -11.76 11.20
C ALA A 73 10.97 -10.67 12.14
N SER A 74 12.09 -10.04 11.80
CA SER A 74 12.56 -8.81 12.46
C SER A 74 11.97 -7.58 11.78
N ILE A 75 11.79 -6.51 12.54
CA ILE A 75 11.57 -5.18 11.96
C ILE A 75 12.89 -4.78 11.30
N THR A 76 12.87 -4.58 9.99
CA THR A 76 14.06 -4.17 9.24
C THR A 76 14.02 -2.66 9.08
N ALA A 77 15.05 -1.97 9.53
CA ALA A 77 15.28 -0.58 9.18
C ALA A 77 15.99 -0.55 7.82
N THR A 78 15.46 0.20 6.86
CA THR A 78 16.11 0.41 5.58
C THR A 78 16.48 1.88 5.47
N GLU A 79 17.77 2.15 5.28
CA GLU A 79 18.29 3.48 5.07
C GLU A 79 18.30 3.81 3.58
N VAL A 80 17.73 4.95 3.22
CA VAL A 80 17.81 5.47 1.86
C VAL A 80 18.62 6.76 1.88
N VAL A 81 19.83 6.70 1.37
CA VAL A 81 20.66 7.88 1.18
C VAL A 81 20.47 8.40 -0.22
N ARG A 82 19.95 9.60 -0.35
CA ARG A 82 19.92 10.34 -1.61
C ARG A 82 21.07 11.32 -1.64
N SER A 83 22.04 11.09 -2.54
CA SER A 83 23.09 12.06 -2.83
C SER A 83 22.90 12.64 -4.23
N THR A 84 23.26 13.89 -4.41
CA THR A 84 23.29 14.51 -5.74
C THR A 84 24.66 14.26 -6.35
N ASN A 85 24.69 13.73 -7.56
CA ASN A 85 25.93 13.69 -8.34
C ASN A 85 26.23 15.09 -8.89
N THR A 86 27.11 15.82 -8.22
CA THR A 86 27.47 17.19 -8.57
C THR A 86 28.17 17.27 -9.93
N GLN A 87 28.99 16.27 -10.27
CA GLN A 87 29.65 16.21 -11.58
C GLN A 87 28.67 16.14 -12.74
N TRP A 88 27.59 15.36 -12.55
CA TRP A 88 26.55 15.23 -13.56
C TRP A 88 25.77 16.54 -13.73
N ALA A 89 25.51 17.27 -12.67
CA ALA A 89 24.84 18.57 -12.69
C ALA A 89 25.69 19.63 -13.41
N GLU A 90 26.99 19.64 -13.17
CA GLU A 90 27.96 20.52 -13.86
C GLU A 90 28.00 20.22 -15.36
N TYR A 91 28.13 18.96 -15.75
CA TYR A 91 28.15 18.50 -17.13
C TYR A 91 26.90 18.90 -17.93
N LYS A 92 25.75 18.89 -17.30
CA LYS A 92 24.48 19.27 -17.95
C LYS A 92 24.23 20.77 -18.03
N GLY A 93 25.18 21.61 -17.59
CA GLY A 93 25.01 23.06 -17.64
C GLY A 93 23.84 23.59 -16.80
N THR A 94 23.47 22.85 -15.76
CA THR A 94 22.30 23.15 -14.91
C THR A 94 22.50 24.39 -14.03
N PHE A 95 23.72 24.95 -14.05
CA PHE A 95 24.08 26.15 -13.28
C PHE A 95 24.04 27.37 -14.12
N THR A 96 23.22 28.33 -13.73
CA THR A 96 23.33 29.69 -14.28
C THR A 96 24.55 30.38 -13.66
N LYS A 97 25.14 31.34 -14.37
CA LYS A 97 26.33 32.14 -13.97
C LYS A 97 26.25 32.75 -12.55
N ALA A 98 25.06 32.79 -11.96
CA ALA A 98 24.81 33.35 -10.63
C ALA A 98 25.04 32.36 -9.46
N LYS A 99 25.12 31.04 -9.70
CA LYS A 99 25.34 30.05 -8.65
C LYS A 99 26.71 29.40 -8.82
N LYS A 100 27.69 29.86 -8.05
CA LYS A 100 29.07 29.36 -8.05
C LYS A 100 29.28 28.06 -7.28
N SER A 101 28.29 27.56 -6.53
CA SER A 101 28.42 26.32 -5.77
C SER A 101 27.06 25.63 -5.52
N ILE A 102 27.08 24.31 -5.51
CA ILE A 102 25.93 23.51 -5.09
C ILE A 102 25.98 23.41 -3.56
N LYS A 103 24.92 23.89 -2.93
CA LYS A 103 24.73 23.67 -1.49
C LYS A 103 24.06 22.33 -1.27
N GLU A 104 24.82 21.32 -0.84
CA GLU A 104 24.30 19.98 -0.53
C GLU A 104 23.45 19.93 0.74
N ASN A 105 23.44 21.00 1.53
CA ASN A 105 22.69 21.11 2.79
C ASN A 105 21.32 21.79 2.63
N GLU A 106 21.08 22.44 1.50
CA GLU A 106 19.88 23.25 1.27
C GLU A 106 19.29 23.06 -0.13
N GLY A 107 17.96 23.27 -0.23
CA GLY A 107 17.23 23.30 -1.50
C GLY A 107 17.12 21.94 -2.21
N VAL A 108 17.03 21.99 -3.54
CA VAL A 108 16.75 20.84 -4.40
C VAL A 108 17.85 19.77 -4.34
N PHE A 109 19.08 20.18 -4.02
CA PHE A 109 20.27 19.31 -3.97
C PHE A 109 20.61 18.81 -2.57
N ARG A 110 19.74 19.07 -1.59
CA ARG A 110 19.94 18.60 -0.22
C ARG A 110 20.10 17.08 -0.18
N ARG A 111 21.15 16.63 0.48
CA ARG A 111 21.30 15.21 0.85
C ARG A 111 20.13 14.81 1.73
N LEU A 112 19.46 13.74 1.39
CA LEU A 112 18.36 13.20 2.18
C LEU A 112 18.78 11.84 2.74
N TYR A 113 18.84 11.77 4.06
CA TYR A 113 18.95 10.53 4.81
C TYR A 113 17.55 10.21 5.37
N THR A 114 17.04 9.05 5.08
CA THR A 114 15.73 8.64 5.57
C THR A 114 15.81 7.21 6.08
N GLU A 115 15.54 7.04 7.35
CA GLU A 115 15.28 5.73 7.93
C GLU A 115 13.84 5.31 7.64
N ARG A 116 13.66 4.08 7.24
CA ARG A 116 12.35 3.48 7.00
C ARG A 116 12.27 2.17 7.76
N PHE A 117 11.28 2.07 8.63
CA PHE A 117 10.98 0.84 9.33
C PHE A 117 10.03 0.01 8.48
N GLY A 118 10.41 -1.23 8.22
CA GLY A 118 9.62 -2.18 7.45
C GLY A 118 9.28 -3.42 8.26
N ILE A 119 8.15 -4.01 7.95
CA ILE A 119 7.75 -5.33 8.44
C ILE A 119 8.14 -6.35 7.38
N LYS A 120 8.88 -7.37 7.78
CA LYS A 120 9.09 -8.54 6.92
C LYS A 120 7.93 -9.51 7.16
N ALA A 121 7.06 -9.64 6.18
CA ALA A 121 5.98 -10.60 6.16
C ALA A 121 5.98 -11.31 4.81
N ASN A 122 5.80 -12.62 4.80
CA ASN A 122 5.73 -13.38 3.55
C ASN A 122 4.33 -13.28 2.93
N LYS A 123 3.33 -12.99 3.76
CA LYS A 123 1.94 -12.94 3.33
C LYS A 123 1.18 -11.87 4.13
N ILE A 124 0.25 -11.21 3.46
CA ILE A 124 -0.78 -10.37 4.08
C ILE A 124 -2.13 -11.00 3.80
N ILE A 125 -2.98 -11.05 4.83
CA ILE A 125 -4.35 -11.53 4.72
C ILE A 125 -5.30 -10.37 4.99
N PHE A 126 -6.34 -10.29 4.15
CA PHE A 126 -7.48 -9.41 4.36
C PHE A 126 -8.77 -10.20 4.28
N PHE A 127 -9.82 -9.65 4.88
CA PHE A 127 -11.18 -10.14 4.76
C PHE A 127 -12.09 -9.03 4.25
N ALA A 128 -13.09 -9.41 3.45
CA ALA A 128 -14.05 -8.46 2.91
C ALA A 128 -15.39 -9.13 2.65
N HIS A 129 -16.43 -8.32 2.48
CA HIS A 129 -17.67 -8.74 1.87
C HIS A 129 -17.86 -7.93 0.57
N GLY A 130 -17.68 -8.61 -0.59
CA GLY A 130 -17.58 -7.91 -1.85
C GLY A 130 -17.63 -8.81 -3.08
N ASP A 131 -17.32 -8.19 -4.24
CA ASP A 131 -17.21 -8.82 -5.55
C ASP A 131 -15.80 -9.37 -5.76
N ALA A 132 -15.65 -10.69 -5.77
CA ALA A 132 -14.35 -11.35 -5.87
C ALA A 132 -13.58 -11.01 -7.15
N GLU A 133 -14.29 -10.93 -8.30
CA GLU A 133 -13.65 -10.65 -9.59
C GLU A 133 -13.09 -9.22 -9.63
N LYS A 134 -13.84 -8.26 -9.11
CA LYS A 134 -13.41 -6.87 -9.03
C LYS A 134 -12.25 -6.67 -8.05
N VAL A 135 -12.33 -7.29 -6.87
CA VAL A 135 -11.24 -7.26 -5.89
C VAL A 135 -9.96 -7.83 -6.50
N GLN A 136 -10.04 -9.00 -7.15
CA GLN A 136 -8.91 -9.62 -7.82
C GLN A 136 -8.33 -8.73 -8.93
N PHE A 137 -9.20 -8.14 -9.76
CA PHE A 137 -8.80 -7.26 -10.86
C PHE A 137 -8.01 -6.03 -10.36
N TYR A 138 -8.55 -5.32 -9.37
CA TYR A 138 -7.89 -4.12 -8.86
C TYR A 138 -6.60 -4.43 -8.10
N LEU A 139 -6.58 -5.48 -7.28
CA LEU A 139 -5.37 -5.84 -6.55
C LEU A 139 -4.25 -6.33 -7.46
N ASN A 140 -4.57 -7.03 -8.56
CA ASN A 140 -3.58 -7.43 -9.56
C ASN A 140 -2.92 -6.25 -10.29
N SER A 141 -3.54 -5.07 -10.27
CA SER A 141 -2.95 -3.86 -10.86
C SER A 141 -1.91 -3.18 -9.94
N LEU A 142 -1.82 -3.61 -8.68
CA LEU A 142 -0.88 -3.05 -7.72
C LEU A 142 0.49 -3.73 -7.83
N ILE A 143 1.54 -2.93 -7.84
CA ILE A 143 2.93 -3.44 -7.80
C ILE A 143 3.40 -3.74 -6.38
N GLY A 144 2.78 -3.14 -5.37
CA GLY A 144 3.18 -3.33 -3.98
C GLY A 144 2.22 -2.69 -2.98
N VAL A 145 2.43 -3.00 -1.70
CA VAL A 145 1.62 -2.57 -0.56
C VAL A 145 2.44 -1.72 0.40
N GLY A 146 1.83 -0.66 0.91
CA GLY A 146 2.43 0.23 1.91
C GLY A 146 3.14 1.44 1.29
N ARG A 147 3.91 2.14 2.14
CA ARG A 147 4.67 3.32 1.70
C ARG A 147 5.83 2.89 0.81
N SER A 148 6.11 3.70 -0.21
CA SER A 148 7.26 3.51 -1.10
C SER A 148 7.21 2.20 -1.93
N ALA A 149 6.01 1.72 -2.22
CA ALA A 149 5.82 0.60 -3.15
C ALA A 149 6.50 0.87 -4.51
N ASN A 150 6.48 2.12 -4.98
CA ASN A 150 7.20 2.57 -6.17
C ASN A 150 8.75 2.51 -6.06
N ALA A 151 9.28 2.29 -4.86
CA ALA A 151 10.72 2.10 -4.61
C ALA A 151 11.06 0.64 -4.29
N GLY A 152 10.16 -0.31 -4.62
CA GLY A 152 10.38 -1.74 -4.44
C GLY A 152 10.06 -2.30 -3.06
N PHE A 153 9.37 -1.53 -2.19
CA PHE A 153 8.90 -2.03 -0.90
C PHE A 153 7.52 -2.65 -1.01
N GLY A 154 7.29 -3.73 -0.24
CA GLY A 154 6.00 -4.42 -0.19
C GLY A 154 5.57 -5.01 -1.53
N GLU A 155 6.51 -5.42 -2.37
CA GLU A 155 6.26 -5.98 -3.70
C GLU A 155 5.35 -7.19 -3.62
N ILE A 156 4.28 -7.20 -4.44
CA ILE A 156 3.30 -8.27 -4.50
C ILE A 156 3.73 -9.29 -5.57
N ALA A 157 3.98 -10.54 -5.14
CA ALA A 157 4.23 -11.65 -6.06
C ALA A 157 2.94 -12.25 -6.60
N LYS A 158 1.92 -12.37 -5.75
CA LYS A 158 0.68 -13.05 -6.09
C LYS A 158 -0.48 -12.49 -5.28
N VAL A 159 -1.64 -12.44 -5.92
CA VAL A 159 -2.93 -12.12 -5.30
C VAL A 159 -3.84 -13.34 -5.43
N GLU A 160 -4.40 -13.80 -4.32
CA GLU A 160 -5.40 -14.86 -4.29
C GLU A 160 -6.66 -14.37 -3.59
N VAL A 161 -7.81 -14.47 -4.26
CA VAL A 161 -9.11 -14.17 -3.70
C VAL A 161 -9.94 -15.45 -3.64
N SER A 162 -10.39 -15.81 -2.46
CA SER A 162 -11.20 -16.99 -2.20
C SER A 162 -12.45 -16.63 -1.40
N LYS A 163 -13.47 -17.49 -1.43
CA LYS A 163 -14.65 -17.33 -0.57
C LYS A 163 -14.30 -17.68 0.87
N ALA A 164 -14.75 -16.85 1.81
CA ALA A 164 -14.69 -17.14 3.23
C ALA A 164 -16.03 -17.79 3.68
N MET A 165 -16.01 -18.49 4.81
CA MET A 165 -17.22 -19.07 5.38
C MET A 165 -18.17 -18.01 5.94
N GLU A 166 -17.59 -16.96 6.54
CA GLU A 166 -18.30 -15.86 7.19
C GLU A 166 -17.65 -14.51 6.84
N ASP A 167 -18.35 -13.42 7.13
CA ASP A 167 -17.83 -12.07 6.95
C ASP A 167 -16.93 -11.67 8.14
N TYR A 168 -15.63 -11.83 7.96
CA TYR A 168 -14.60 -11.42 8.92
C TYR A 168 -14.06 -10.01 8.70
N SER A 169 -14.72 -9.20 7.92
CA SER A 169 -14.20 -7.87 7.53
C SER A 169 -14.09 -6.91 8.71
N TRP A 170 -15.00 -6.99 9.68
CA TRP A 170 -15.00 -6.14 10.87
C TRP A 170 -14.51 -6.82 12.12
N PHE A 171 -14.79 -8.11 12.29
CA PHE A 171 -14.35 -8.91 13.41
C PHE A 171 -13.73 -10.22 12.95
N TYR A 172 -12.65 -10.63 13.60
CA TYR A 172 -11.97 -11.90 13.41
C TYR A 172 -11.49 -12.42 14.76
N ASP A 173 -11.88 -13.65 15.13
CA ASP A 173 -11.52 -14.27 16.41
C ASP A 173 -11.86 -13.35 17.61
N ASP A 174 -13.10 -12.83 17.64
CA ASP A 174 -13.65 -11.89 18.63
C ASP A 174 -12.85 -10.56 18.77
N LYS A 175 -11.95 -10.29 17.86
CA LYS A 175 -11.18 -9.05 17.82
C LYS A 175 -11.61 -8.16 16.67
N LEU A 176 -11.57 -6.85 16.92
CA LEU A 176 -11.84 -5.86 15.88
C LEU A 176 -10.78 -5.94 14.80
N ASN A 177 -11.21 -6.23 13.57
CA ASN A 177 -10.38 -6.40 12.38
C ASN A 177 -10.36 -5.16 11.47
N ARG A 178 -10.96 -4.07 11.93
CA ARG A 178 -10.99 -2.79 11.25
C ARG A 178 -11.10 -1.65 12.27
N ILE A 179 -10.44 -0.53 12.03
CA ILE A 179 -10.75 0.71 12.75
C ILE A 179 -12.11 1.20 12.27
N LEU A 180 -13.04 1.30 13.19
CA LEU A 180 -14.37 1.89 12.97
C LEU A 180 -14.34 3.37 13.37
N PRO A 181 -15.09 4.24 12.69
CA PRO A 181 -15.19 5.65 13.04
C PRO A 181 -15.84 5.88 14.40
#